data_85df0714860be7ac5d883ab680229117
#
_entry.id   85df0714860be7ac5d883ab680229117
#
_cell.length_a   1.000
_cell.length_b   1.000
_cell.length_c   1.000
_cell.angle_alpha   90.00
_cell.angle_beta   90.00
_cell.angle_gamma   90.00
#
_symmetry.space_group_name_H-M   'P 1'
#
loop_
_entity.id
_entity.type
_entity.pdbx_description
1 polymer ?
#
loop_
_entity_poly.entity_id
_entity_poly.type
_entity_poly.pdbx_seq_one_letter_code
_entity_poly.pdbx_strand_id
1 'polypeptide(L)'
;MIDNRRCKYIQTIAECHSISKAAQKLYVSQPSLSRLVKKIEEELGVSLFDRDTTPLGLTAAGEKYLDYIERFQQLDKEMQLEFAAMGAGMTSRLAITTLSLLGIYVLPKIIPNFAEQYPSVDLQIQEDTSLNVLQRVESGAADLAITNLKPDSELLQHHLLCKDPIILAAAYNDRMQQLFPNWDRNLHRPVSVDLSLLETETLIVLRPWQNMRVAAEAVCRHYSFAPQRVIEAPSLASALSLVGSGRGITFICPSYVRCLAPRTPLIYFSLTEVEDITDILIVSRKDAVNPLINKFYTCAARSLSNKV
;
A
#
# COMPACT_ATOMS: atom_id res chain seq x y z
N MET A 1 17.06 30.20 -8.72
CA MET A 1 15.83 29.91 -7.95
C MET A 1 14.84 29.16 -8.85
N ILE A 2 14.24 28.08 -8.37
CA ILE A 2 13.24 27.28 -9.12
C ILE A 2 11.95 28.09 -9.24
N ASP A 3 11.39 28.19 -10.45
CA ASP A 3 10.06 28.76 -10.72
C ASP A 3 9.34 27.91 -11.78
N ASN A 4 8.02 28.02 -11.87
CA ASN A 4 7.18 27.20 -12.75
C ASN A 4 7.57 27.30 -14.23
N ARG A 5 8.07 28.44 -14.68
CA ARG A 5 8.50 28.63 -16.08
C ARG A 5 9.80 27.90 -16.36
N ARG A 6 10.78 28.00 -15.45
CA ARG A 6 12.06 27.27 -15.56
C ARG A 6 11.84 25.77 -15.50
N CYS A 7 10.97 25.29 -14.59
CA CYS A 7 10.57 23.90 -14.49
C CYS A 7 10.06 23.35 -15.82
N LYS A 8 9.06 24.03 -16.39
CA LYS A 8 8.45 23.64 -17.67
C LYS A 8 9.48 23.57 -18.81
N TYR A 9 10.42 24.51 -18.84
CA TYR A 9 11.42 24.56 -19.91
C TYR A 9 12.41 23.41 -19.81
N ILE A 10 12.94 23.12 -18.65
CA ILE A 10 13.88 22.00 -18.44
C ILE A 10 13.19 20.65 -18.70
N GLN A 11 11.97 20.44 -18.21
CA GLN A 11 11.18 19.23 -18.48
C GLN A 11 10.93 19.03 -19.98
N THR A 12 10.51 20.09 -20.69
CA THR A 12 10.24 19.98 -22.14
C THR A 12 11.52 19.68 -22.93
N ILE A 13 12.69 20.20 -22.53
CA ILE A 13 13.95 19.88 -23.19
C ILE A 13 14.31 18.40 -22.97
N ALA A 14 14.13 17.91 -21.72
CA ALA A 14 14.38 16.51 -21.39
C ALA A 14 13.48 15.57 -22.21
N GLU A 15 12.15 15.87 -22.28
CA GLU A 15 11.21 15.09 -23.07
C GLU A 15 11.53 15.07 -24.58
N CYS A 16 11.93 16.22 -25.13
CA CYS A 16 12.21 16.36 -26.56
C CYS A 16 13.60 15.85 -26.98
N HIS A 17 14.50 15.60 -26.01
CA HIS A 17 15.91 15.28 -26.26
C HIS A 17 16.57 16.23 -27.24
N SER A 18 16.12 17.51 -27.28
CA SER A 18 16.58 18.52 -28.24
C SER A 18 16.11 19.91 -27.83
N ILE A 19 17.03 20.86 -27.68
CA ILE A 19 16.71 22.26 -27.37
C ILE A 19 15.89 22.90 -28.48
N SER A 20 16.19 22.59 -29.75
CA SER A 20 15.47 23.16 -30.90
C SER A 20 14.01 22.68 -30.96
N LYS A 21 13.75 21.38 -30.78
CA LYS A 21 12.39 20.82 -30.73
C LYS A 21 11.61 21.36 -29.52
N ALA A 22 12.25 21.44 -28.37
CA ALA A 22 11.65 22.00 -27.16
C ALA A 22 11.28 23.48 -27.35
N ALA A 23 12.14 24.29 -27.99
CA ALA A 23 11.86 25.69 -28.30
C ALA A 23 10.63 25.83 -29.19
N GLN A 24 10.48 24.99 -30.22
CA GLN A 24 9.27 24.94 -31.05
C GLN A 24 8.02 24.58 -30.24
N LYS A 25 8.07 23.53 -29.41
CA LYS A 25 6.98 23.08 -28.54
C LYS A 25 6.56 24.16 -27.52
N LEU A 26 7.51 24.96 -27.06
CA LEU A 26 7.30 26.04 -26.08
C LEU A 26 6.99 27.41 -26.73
N TYR A 27 6.97 27.50 -28.06
CA TYR A 27 6.77 28.75 -28.80
C TYR A 27 7.75 29.86 -28.41
N VAL A 28 9.04 29.50 -28.24
CA VAL A 28 10.13 30.43 -27.92
C VAL A 28 11.27 30.28 -28.91
N SER A 29 12.15 31.29 -29.01
CA SER A 29 13.34 31.16 -29.85
C SER A 29 14.38 30.21 -29.20
N GLN A 30 15.00 29.37 -30.02
CA GLN A 30 16.04 28.46 -29.55
C GLN A 30 17.20 29.17 -28.82
N PRO A 31 17.71 30.35 -29.30
CA PRO A 31 18.75 31.08 -28.56
C PRO A 31 18.31 31.55 -27.17
N SER A 32 17.02 31.90 -26.99
CA SER A 32 16.49 32.29 -25.69
C SER A 32 16.42 31.12 -24.73
N LEU A 33 15.96 29.96 -25.22
CA LEU A 33 15.87 28.74 -24.41
C LEU A 33 17.29 28.24 -24.02
N SER A 34 18.24 28.26 -24.96
CA SER A 34 19.62 27.86 -24.70
C SER A 34 20.30 28.78 -23.69
N ARG A 35 20.09 30.10 -23.76
CA ARG A 35 20.60 31.04 -22.78
C ARG A 35 20.02 30.83 -21.40
N LEU A 36 18.72 30.49 -21.30
CA LEU A 36 18.08 30.21 -20.02
C LEU A 36 18.66 28.94 -19.38
N VAL A 37 18.83 27.85 -20.15
CA VAL A 37 19.49 26.64 -19.67
C VAL A 37 20.88 26.96 -19.14
N LYS A 38 21.69 27.66 -19.93
CA LYS A 38 23.07 28.04 -19.54
C LYS A 38 23.08 28.85 -18.23
N LYS A 39 22.13 29.79 -18.07
CA LYS A 39 22.00 30.59 -16.85
C LYS A 39 21.65 29.72 -15.63
N ILE A 40 20.76 28.71 -15.79
CA ILE A 40 20.43 27.77 -14.71
C ILE A 40 21.65 26.92 -14.35
N GLU A 41 22.37 26.39 -15.33
CA GLU A 41 23.61 25.61 -15.13
C GLU A 41 24.69 26.45 -14.44
N GLU A 42 24.84 27.71 -14.79
CA GLU A 42 25.76 28.64 -14.14
C GLU A 42 25.35 28.93 -12.68
N GLU A 43 24.05 29.13 -12.42
CA GLU A 43 23.53 29.34 -11.05
C GLU A 43 23.74 28.09 -10.16
N LEU A 44 23.70 26.90 -10.75
CA LEU A 44 23.87 25.63 -10.04
C LEU A 44 25.34 25.17 -9.95
N GLY A 45 26.21 25.70 -10.81
CA GLY A 45 27.62 25.30 -10.93
C GLY A 45 27.82 23.92 -11.57
N VAL A 46 26.80 23.35 -12.20
CA VAL A 46 26.83 22.02 -12.85
C VAL A 46 26.02 22.03 -14.14
N SER A 47 26.43 21.21 -15.12
CA SER A 47 25.66 21.01 -16.35
C SER A 47 24.50 20.05 -16.10
N LEU A 48 23.32 20.39 -16.61
CA LEU A 48 22.13 19.56 -16.53
C LEU A 48 21.97 18.64 -17.75
N PHE A 49 22.49 19.09 -18.92
CA PHE A 49 22.40 18.37 -20.16
C PHE A 49 23.78 17.98 -20.67
N ASP A 50 23.90 16.76 -21.17
CA ASP A 50 25.06 16.25 -21.87
C ASP A 50 24.94 16.64 -23.36
N ARG A 51 25.77 17.62 -23.77
CA ARG A 51 25.77 18.17 -25.14
C ARG A 51 26.60 17.36 -26.12
N ASP A 52 27.38 16.41 -25.61
CA ASP A 52 28.25 15.56 -26.42
C ASP A 52 27.49 14.31 -26.92
N THR A 53 26.27 14.07 -26.40
CA THR A 53 25.43 12.97 -26.82
C THR A 53 24.37 13.41 -27.84
N THR A 54 24.07 12.51 -28.80
CA THR A 54 22.97 12.69 -29.77
C THR A 54 22.12 11.41 -29.74
N PRO A 55 20.85 11.47 -29.33
CA PRO A 55 20.07 12.68 -28.89
C PRO A 55 20.60 13.27 -27.58
N LEU A 56 20.25 14.57 -27.34
CA LEU A 56 20.64 15.30 -26.14
C LEU A 56 20.21 14.54 -24.88
N GLY A 57 21.20 14.16 -24.06
CA GLY A 57 20.99 13.42 -22.80
C GLY A 57 20.92 14.33 -21.58
N LEU A 58 20.50 13.75 -20.44
CA LEU A 58 20.65 14.35 -19.12
C LEU A 58 21.96 13.91 -18.49
N THR A 59 22.58 14.80 -17.71
CA THR A 59 23.63 14.42 -16.77
C THR A 59 23.00 13.86 -15.49
N ALA A 60 23.78 13.21 -14.62
CA ALA A 60 23.31 12.81 -13.28
C ALA A 60 22.77 14.00 -12.46
N ALA A 61 23.32 15.21 -12.66
CA ALA A 61 22.80 16.44 -12.06
C ALA A 61 21.46 16.84 -12.69
N GLY A 62 21.28 16.63 -14.01
CA GLY A 62 20.04 16.86 -14.72
C GLY A 62 18.90 15.97 -14.25
N GLU A 63 19.15 14.67 -14.09
CA GLU A 63 18.16 13.73 -13.53
C GLU A 63 17.72 14.15 -12.13
N LYS A 64 18.68 14.48 -11.27
CA LYS A 64 18.39 14.94 -9.92
C LYS A 64 17.63 16.27 -9.90
N TYR A 65 17.90 17.16 -10.85
CA TYR A 65 17.19 18.43 -10.96
C TYR A 65 15.74 18.22 -11.39
N LEU A 66 15.44 17.26 -12.28
CA LEU A 66 14.08 16.87 -12.63
C LEU A 66 13.30 16.31 -11.42
N ASP A 67 13.90 15.47 -10.60
CA ASP A 67 13.29 14.98 -9.35
C ASP A 67 12.89 16.16 -8.42
N TYR A 68 13.77 17.17 -8.29
CA TYR A 68 13.43 18.37 -7.53
C TYR A 68 12.34 19.23 -8.18
N ILE A 69 12.27 19.29 -9.50
CA ILE A 69 11.18 19.97 -10.21
C ILE A 69 9.84 19.32 -9.91
N GLU A 70 9.76 18.00 -9.99
CA GLU A 70 8.52 17.25 -9.69
C GLU A 70 8.06 17.51 -8.25
N ARG A 71 8.97 17.43 -7.30
CA ARG A 71 8.69 17.75 -5.89
C ARG A 71 8.21 19.18 -5.68
N PHE A 72 8.83 20.14 -6.36
CA PHE A 72 8.43 21.55 -6.30
C PHE A 72 7.01 21.75 -6.86
N GLN A 73 6.71 21.17 -8.01
CA GLN A 73 5.38 21.25 -8.63
C GLN A 73 4.31 20.61 -7.76
N GLN A 74 4.63 19.50 -7.12
CA GLN A 74 3.73 18.82 -6.18
C GLN A 74 3.44 19.73 -4.98
N LEU A 75 4.46 20.34 -4.39
CA LEU A 75 4.31 21.24 -3.25
C LEU A 75 3.54 22.53 -3.60
N ASP A 76 3.78 23.11 -4.79
CA ASP A 76 3.03 24.26 -5.29
C ASP A 76 1.54 23.93 -5.46
N LYS A 77 1.24 22.76 -6.02
CA LYS A 77 -0.13 22.26 -6.17
C LYS A 77 -0.81 22.03 -4.81
N GLU A 78 -0.10 21.43 -3.85
CA GLU A 78 -0.60 21.23 -2.48
C GLU A 78 -0.93 22.56 -1.82
N MET A 79 -0.04 23.54 -1.92
CA MET A 79 -0.25 24.90 -1.39
C MET A 79 -1.49 25.56 -2.03
N GLN A 80 -1.64 25.50 -3.35
CA GLN A 80 -2.79 26.09 -4.04
C GLN A 80 -4.11 25.45 -3.58
N LEU A 81 -4.14 24.15 -3.38
CA LEU A 81 -5.32 23.41 -2.89
C LEU A 81 -5.64 23.78 -1.44
N GLU A 82 -4.62 23.88 -0.56
CA GLU A 82 -4.81 24.32 0.83
C GLU A 82 -5.40 25.74 0.91
N PHE A 83 -4.84 26.67 0.16
CA PHE A 83 -5.35 28.05 0.16
C PHE A 83 -6.73 28.18 -0.52
N ALA A 84 -7.01 27.40 -1.56
CA ALA A 84 -8.35 27.34 -2.15
C ALA A 84 -9.39 26.80 -1.15
N ALA A 85 -9.06 25.78 -0.39
CA ALA A 85 -9.92 25.24 0.66
C ALA A 85 -10.16 26.25 1.80
N MET A 86 -9.12 26.98 2.23
CA MET A 86 -9.22 28.04 3.24
C MET A 86 -10.10 29.20 2.74
N GLY A 87 -9.93 29.63 1.48
CA GLY A 87 -10.71 30.71 0.88
C GLY A 87 -12.18 30.38 0.68
N ALA A 88 -12.51 29.11 0.49
CA ALA A 88 -13.87 28.62 0.31
C ALA A 88 -14.61 28.30 1.63
N GLY A 89 -13.95 28.45 2.80
CA GLY A 89 -14.50 28.03 4.09
C GLY A 89 -14.82 26.52 4.17
N MET A 90 -14.27 25.73 3.26
CA MET A 90 -14.45 24.29 3.21
C MET A 90 -13.48 23.62 4.19
N THR A 91 -14.01 22.79 5.06
CA THR A 91 -13.20 21.84 5.84
C THR A 91 -12.51 20.89 4.87
N SER A 92 -11.18 20.79 4.99
CA SER A 92 -10.42 19.81 4.22
C SER A 92 -10.95 18.41 4.54
N ARG A 93 -11.40 17.68 3.54
CA ARG A 93 -12.02 16.35 3.71
C ARG A 93 -11.05 15.27 3.22
N LEU A 94 -11.01 14.15 3.94
CA LEU A 94 -10.34 12.92 3.49
C LEU A 94 -11.31 11.74 3.62
N ALA A 95 -11.69 11.17 2.48
CA ALA A 95 -12.57 10.01 2.40
C ALA A 95 -11.74 8.72 2.29
N ILE A 96 -11.87 7.85 3.29
CA ILE A 96 -11.13 6.59 3.41
C ILE A 96 -12.11 5.43 3.29
N THR A 97 -11.80 4.46 2.44
CA THR A 97 -12.51 3.18 2.43
C THR A 97 -11.61 2.05 2.91
N THR A 98 -12.16 1.02 3.56
CA THR A 98 -11.37 -0.09 4.09
C THR A 98 -12.20 -1.38 4.18
N LEU A 99 -11.51 -2.51 4.28
CA LEU A 99 -12.12 -3.77 4.67
C LEU A 99 -12.36 -3.77 6.20
N SER A 100 -13.52 -4.24 6.67
CA SER A 100 -13.93 -4.13 8.08
C SER A 100 -12.87 -4.60 9.08
N LEU A 101 -12.31 -5.80 8.92
CA LEU A 101 -11.29 -6.31 9.85
C LEU A 101 -9.97 -5.52 9.78
N LEU A 102 -9.58 -5.06 8.59
CA LEU A 102 -8.40 -4.20 8.46
C LEU A 102 -8.65 -2.82 9.09
N GLY A 103 -9.86 -2.28 8.93
CA GLY A 103 -10.27 -1.04 9.59
C GLY A 103 -10.11 -1.14 11.11
N ILE A 104 -10.61 -2.21 11.72
CA ILE A 104 -10.47 -2.48 13.17
C ILE A 104 -8.99 -2.56 13.59
N TYR A 105 -8.12 -3.13 12.77
CA TYR A 105 -6.71 -3.30 13.11
C TYR A 105 -5.87 -2.05 12.86
N VAL A 106 -6.09 -1.36 11.74
CA VAL A 106 -5.21 -0.31 11.22
C VAL A 106 -5.63 1.08 11.69
N LEU A 107 -6.93 1.42 11.59
CA LEU A 107 -7.41 2.78 11.86
C LEU A 107 -7.13 3.26 13.29
N PRO A 108 -7.34 2.45 14.36
CA PRO A 108 -7.04 2.90 15.73
C PRO A 108 -5.58 3.23 15.98
N LYS A 109 -4.67 2.75 15.13
CA LYS A 109 -3.23 3.05 15.24
C LYS A 109 -2.85 4.34 14.50
N ILE A 110 -3.62 4.73 13.49
CA ILE A 110 -3.30 5.86 12.60
C ILE A 110 -4.12 7.09 12.96
N ILE A 111 -5.43 6.93 13.12
CA ILE A 111 -6.38 8.05 13.25
C ILE A 111 -6.06 8.98 14.41
N PRO A 112 -5.71 8.51 15.63
CA PRO A 112 -5.40 9.42 16.73
C PRO A 112 -4.25 10.37 16.40
N ASN A 113 -3.15 9.84 15.85
CA ASN A 113 -1.98 10.63 15.47
C ASN A 113 -2.28 11.57 14.29
N PHE A 114 -3.10 11.14 13.34
CA PHE A 114 -3.48 11.96 12.21
C PHE A 114 -4.41 13.11 12.63
N ALA A 115 -5.42 12.84 13.46
CA ALA A 115 -6.35 13.85 13.96
C ALA A 115 -5.66 14.89 14.86
N GLU A 116 -4.65 14.49 15.63
CA GLU A 116 -3.84 15.42 16.42
C GLU A 116 -3.02 16.38 15.53
N GLN A 117 -2.43 15.86 14.44
CA GLN A 117 -1.63 16.67 13.51
C GLN A 117 -2.49 17.54 12.58
N TYR A 118 -3.71 17.09 12.25
CA TYR A 118 -4.61 17.74 11.29
C TYR A 118 -6.05 17.85 11.85
N PRO A 119 -6.25 18.64 12.93
CA PRO A 119 -7.53 18.69 13.65
C PRO A 119 -8.69 19.29 12.83
N SER A 120 -8.40 20.06 11.78
CA SER A 120 -9.40 20.66 10.89
C SER A 120 -9.86 19.75 9.76
N VAL A 121 -9.30 18.54 9.64
CA VAL A 121 -9.66 17.60 8.56
C VAL A 121 -10.91 16.82 8.95
N ASP A 122 -11.91 16.86 8.08
CA ASP A 122 -13.08 15.98 8.15
C ASP A 122 -12.73 14.59 7.61
N LEU A 123 -12.61 13.61 8.51
CA LEU A 123 -12.31 12.23 8.16
C LEU A 123 -13.62 11.47 7.92
N GLN A 124 -13.82 11.01 6.70
CA GLN A 124 -14.94 10.16 6.34
C GLN A 124 -14.46 8.73 6.10
N ILE A 125 -14.82 7.82 6.99
CA ILE A 125 -14.40 6.43 6.95
C ILE A 125 -15.58 5.56 6.59
N GLN A 126 -15.42 4.70 5.60
CA GLN A 126 -16.43 3.75 5.18
C GLN A 126 -15.83 2.36 5.02
N GLU A 127 -16.49 1.38 5.61
CA GLU A 127 -16.19 -0.03 5.39
C GLU A 127 -16.90 -0.54 4.14
N ASP A 128 -16.23 -1.39 3.39
CA ASP A 128 -16.79 -2.00 2.20
C ASP A 128 -16.27 -3.43 1.98
N THR A 129 -16.82 -4.12 1.00
CA THR A 129 -16.42 -5.47 0.62
C THR A 129 -15.16 -5.47 -0.25
N SER A 130 -14.52 -6.63 -0.38
CA SER A 130 -13.36 -6.81 -1.27
C SER A 130 -13.66 -6.44 -2.73
N LEU A 131 -14.91 -6.57 -3.17
CA LEU A 131 -15.33 -6.24 -4.54
C LEU A 131 -15.43 -4.73 -4.77
N ASN A 132 -15.79 -3.97 -3.74
CA ASN A 132 -16.14 -2.56 -3.87
C ASN A 132 -15.03 -1.61 -3.41
N VAL A 133 -14.16 -2.04 -2.49
CA VAL A 133 -13.16 -1.17 -1.84
C VAL A 133 -12.24 -0.46 -2.86
N LEU A 134 -11.75 -1.17 -3.90
CA LEU A 134 -10.93 -0.56 -4.95
C LEU A 134 -11.76 0.27 -5.93
N GLN A 135 -12.97 -0.18 -6.28
CA GLN A 135 -13.87 0.52 -7.18
C GLN A 135 -14.27 1.90 -6.64
N ARG A 136 -14.43 2.05 -5.32
CA ARG A 136 -14.71 3.35 -4.70
C ARG A 136 -13.58 4.35 -4.88
N VAL A 137 -12.34 3.89 -4.81
CA VAL A 137 -11.17 4.76 -5.08
C VAL A 137 -11.10 5.08 -6.56
N GLU A 138 -11.30 4.11 -7.43
CA GLU A 138 -11.24 4.29 -8.87
C GLU A 138 -12.29 5.28 -9.38
N SER A 139 -13.51 5.22 -8.85
CA SER A 139 -14.61 6.15 -9.17
C SER A 139 -14.47 7.53 -8.50
N GLY A 140 -13.52 7.72 -7.58
CA GLY A 140 -13.36 8.96 -6.80
C GLY A 140 -14.38 9.10 -5.67
N ALA A 141 -15.14 8.05 -5.33
CA ALA A 141 -16.04 8.03 -4.18
C ALA A 141 -15.28 7.95 -2.83
N ALA A 142 -14.02 7.52 -2.87
CA ALA A 142 -13.08 7.62 -1.77
C ALA A 142 -11.73 8.14 -2.30
N ASP A 143 -10.99 8.88 -1.47
CA ASP A 143 -9.66 9.38 -1.80
C ASP A 143 -8.59 8.29 -1.75
N LEU A 144 -8.72 7.39 -0.76
CA LEU A 144 -7.83 6.25 -0.59
C LEU A 144 -8.53 5.03 -0.01
N ALA A 145 -7.93 3.85 -0.22
CA ALA A 145 -8.32 2.61 0.42
C ALA A 145 -7.20 2.06 1.29
N ILE A 146 -7.58 1.46 2.44
CA ILE A 146 -6.71 0.58 3.22
C ILE A 146 -7.19 -0.85 2.97
N THR A 147 -6.36 -1.65 2.30
CA THR A 147 -6.75 -2.98 1.81
C THR A 147 -5.54 -3.91 1.73
N ASN A 148 -5.78 -5.19 1.57
CA ASN A 148 -4.78 -6.18 1.19
C ASN A 148 -4.97 -6.70 -0.25
N LEU A 149 -5.69 -5.93 -1.07
CA LEU A 149 -5.90 -6.23 -2.49
C LEU A 149 -4.97 -5.36 -3.32
N LYS A 150 -4.13 -6.00 -4.13
CA LYS A 150 -3.34 -5.28 -5.15
C LYS A 150 -4.28 -4.86 -6.28
N PRO A 151 -4.25 -3.57 -6.67
CA PRO A 151 -5.07 -3.12 -7.79
C PRO A 151 -4.52 -3.62 -9.11
N ASP A 152 -5.41 -4.10 -9.99
CA ASP A 152 -5.08 -4.46 -11.38
C ASP A 152 -5.27 -3.27 -12.34
N SER A 153 -5.93 -2.20 -11.89
CA SER A 153 -6.24 -1.02 -12.69
C SER A 153 -5.03 -0.11 -12.87
N GLU A 154 -4.79 0.31 -14.11
CA GLU A 154 -3.74 1.29 -14.42
C GLU A 154 -3.99 2.70 -13.84
N LEU A 155 -5.23 3.00 -13.43
CA LEU A 155 -5.60 4.27 -12.82
C LEU A 155 -5.18 4.34 -11.34
N LEU A 156 -4.93 3.20 -10.71
CA LEU A 156 -4.60 3.10 -9.31
C LEU A 156 -3.09 2.92 -9.08
N GLN A 157 -2.63 3.39 -7.94
CA GLN A 157 -1.31 3.12 -7.38
C GLN A 157 -1.46 2.59 -5.97
N HIS A 158 -0.47 1.85 -5.51
CA HIS A 158 -0.47 1.33 -4.15
C HIS A 158 0.89 1.51 -3.48
N HIS A 159 0.86 1.64 -2.17
CA HIS A 159 2.04 1.69 -1.31
C HIS A 159 1.90 0.67 -0.20
N LEU A 160 2.97 -0.06 0.06
CA LEU A 160 3.03 -0.99 1.19
C LEU A 160 2.94 -0.20 2.51
N LEU A 161 1.99 -0.58 3.34
CA LEU A 161 1.82 -0.01 4.68
C LEU A 161 2.49 -0.87 5.74
N CYS A 162 2.21 -2.17 5.73
CA CYS A 162 2.94 -3.13 6.55
C CYS A 162 2.81 -4.57 5.99
N LYS A 163 3.80 -5.40 6.33
CA LYS A 163 3.78 -6.83 6.06
C LYS A 163 2.75 -7.51 6.97
N ASP A 164 1.98 -8.43 6.41
CA ASP A 164 1.01 -9.23 7.15
C ASP A 164 1.00 -10.67 6.59
N PRO A 165 2.03 -11.46 6.92
CA PRO A 165 2.25 -12.76 6.30
C PRO A 165 1.12 -13.75 6.60
N ILE A 166 0.87 -14.68 5.68
CA ILE A 166 -0.03 -15.79 5.96
C ILE A 166 0.63 -16.75 6.94
N ILE A 167 -0.12 -17.15 7.95
CA ILE A 167 0.23 -18.17 8.93
C ILE A 167 -0.85 -19.25 8.95
N LEU A 168 -0.51 -20.45 9.45
CA LEU A 168 -1.46 -21.48 9.74
C LEU A 168 -1.88 -21.39 11.20
N ALA A 169 -3.18 -21.52 11.48
CA ALA A 169 -3.74 -21.64 12.82
C ALA A 169 -4.35 -23.02 13.04
N ALA A 170 -4.05 -23.62 14.19
CA ALA A 170 -4.57 -24.91 14.63
C ALA A 170 -5.01 -24.87 16.09
N ALA A 171 -5.89 -25.78 16.51
CA ALA A 171 -6.26 -25.91 17.91
C ALA A 171 -5.09 -26.41 18.75
N TYR A 172 -4.99 -25.91 19.98
CA TYR A 172 -4.11 -26.48 20.98
C TYR A 172 -4.73 -27.76 21.55
N ASN A 173 -4.37 -28.92 20.99
CA ASN A 173 -4.85 -30.24 21.42
C ASN A 173 -3.69 -31.24 21.51
N ASP A 174 -3.96 -32.41 22.09
CA ASP A 174 -2.95 -33.45 22.35
C ASP A 174 -2.24 -33.88 21.05
N ARG A 175 -2.96 -33.97 19.95
CA ARG A 175 -2.39 -34.34 18.64
C ARG A 175 -1.39 -33.30 18.16
N MET A 176 -1.74 -32.02 18.21
CA MET A 176 -0.84 -30.94 17.78
C MET A 176 0.38 -30.85 18.72
N GLN A 177 0.19 -31.11 20.01
CA GLN A 177 1.30 -31.17 20.96
C GLN A 177 2.25 -32.35 20.68
N GLN A 178 1.74 -33.50 20.29
CA GLN A 178 2.56 -34.65 19.90
C GLN A 178 3.33 -34.42 18.59
N LEU A 179 2.68 -33.79 17.59
CA LEU A 179 3.32 -33.47 16.31
C LEU A 179 4.38 -32.37 16.45
N PHE A 180 4.13 -31.42 17.33
CA PHE A 180 4.96 -30.22 17.51
C PHE A 180 5.31 -29.95 18.98
N PRO A 181 6.16 -30.77 19.61
CA PRO A 181 6.44 -30.68 21.03
C PRO A 181 7.13 -29.39 21.48
N ASN A 182 7.83 -28.70 20.56
CA ASN A 182 8.56 -27.45 20.81
C ASN A 182 7.81 -26.20 20.35
N TRP A 183 6.51 -26.27 20.17
CA TRP A 183 5.73 -25.12 19.72
C TRP A 183 5.64 -24.03 20.78
N ASP A 184 5.58 -22.78 20.32
CA ASP A 184 5.35 -21.60 21.15
C ASP A 184 3.97 -20.98 20.81
N ARG A 185 3.26 -20.49 21.82
CA ARG A 185 2.00 -19.75 21.65
C ARG A 185 2.19 -18.36 21.05
N ASN A 186 3.42 -17.96 20.83
CA ASN A 186 3.73 -16.60 20.43
C ASN A 186 3.39 -16.36 18.97
N LEU A 187 2.33 -15.57 18.72
CA LEU A 187 1.92 -15.11 17.39
C LEU A 187 3.04 -14.33 16.67
N HIS A 188 3.97 -13.71 17.41
CA HIS A 188 5.09 -12.97 16.85
C HIS A 188 6.26 -13.85 16.39
N ARG A 189 6.31 -15.10 16.82
CA ARG A 189 7.35 -16.07 16.46
C ARG A 189 6.73 -17.45 16.19
N PRO A 190 5.87 -17.54 15.16
CA PRO A 190 5.27 -18.82 14.82
C PRO A 190 6.37 -19.81 14.38
N VAL A 191 6.22 -21.07 14.75
CA VAL A 191 7.14 -22.15 14.38
C VAL A 191 6.90 -22.54 12.92
N SER A 192 7.96 -22.86 12.18
CA SER A 192 7.82 -23.40 10.83
C SER A 192 7.14 -24.78 10.85
N VAL A 193 6.30 -25.05 9.86
CA VAL A 193 5.55 -26.31 9.74
C VAL A 193 5.78 -26.96 8.38
N ASP A 194 5.91 -28.29 8.40
CA ASP A 194 5.75 -29.11 7.20
C ASP A 194 4.27 -29.45 7.04
N LEU A 195 3.62 -28.87 6.02
CA LEU A 195 2.21 -29.03 5.78
C LEU A 195 1.81 -30.50 5.44
N SER A 196 2.75 -31.33 4.97
CA SER A 196 2.48 -32.75 4.70
C SER A 196 2.02 -33.52 5.94
N LEU A 197 2.46 -33.10 7.12
CA LEU A 197 2.03 -33.68 8.40
C LEU A 197 0.56 -33.38 8.75
N LEU A 198 -0.05 -32.42 8.05
CA LEU A 198 -1.39 -31.91 8.32
C LEU A 198 -2.42 -32.27 7.21
N GLU A 199 -2.06 -33.07 6.22
CA GLU A 199 -2.97 -33.46 5.13
C GLU A 199 -4.24 -34.15 5.60
N THR A 200 -4.17 -34.87 6.73
CA THR A 200 -5.34 -35.56 7.33
C THR A 200 -6.24 -34.61 8.12
N GLU A 201 -5.79 -33.37 8.39
CA GLU A 201 -6.59 -32.35 9.05
C GLU A 201 -7.63 -31.78 8.07
N THR A 202 -8.76 -31.34 8.62
CA THR A 202 -9.76 -30.62 7.84
C THR A 202 -9.29 -29.19 7.62
N LEU A 203 -9.15 -28.73 6.38
CA LEU A 203 -8.89 -27.35 6.07
C LEU A 203 -10.19 -26.55 6.10
N ILE A 204 -10.24 -25.52 6.95
CA ILE A 204 -11.37 -24.60 7.04
C ILE A 204 -11.03 -23.37 6.20
N VAL A 205 -11.83 -23.09 5.19
CA VAL A 205 -11.60 -22.00 4.22
C VAL A 205 -12.81 -21.08 4.14
N LEU A 206 -12.63 -19.90 3.57
CA LEU A 206 -13.71 -18.96 3.32
C LEU A 206 -14.36 -19.24 1.95
N ARG A 207 -15.40 -18.47 1.62
CA ARG A 207 -16.08 -18.53 0.33
C ARG A 207 -15.16 -18.10 -0.82
N PRO A 208 -15.35 -18.59 -2.04
CA PRO A 208 -14.41 -18.42 -3.17
C PRO A 208 -14.03 -16.98 -3.51
N TRP A 209 -14.95 -16.02 -3.32
CA TRP A 209 -14.71 -14.59 -3.64
C TRP A 209 -14.03 -13.78 -2.53
N GLN A 210 -13.75 -14.41 -1.39
CA GLN A 210 -13.07 -13.73 -0.28
C GLN A 210 -11.55 -13.81 -0.43
N ASN A 211 -10.83 -12.71 -0.18
CA ASN A 211 -9.38 -12.63 -0.40
C ASN A 211 -8.60 -13.72 0.35
N MET A 212 -8.97 -14.01 1.59
CA MET A 212 -8.32 -15.09 2.37
C MET A 212 -8.56 -16.50 1.79
N ARG A 213 -9.62 -16.71 0.99
CA ARG A 213 -9.78 -17.97 0.24
C ARG A 213 -8.77 -18.05 -0.90
N VAL A 214 -8.61 -16.98 -1.65
CA VAL A 214 -7.61 -16.90 -2.74
C VAL A 214 -6.20 -17.11 -2.19
N ALA A 215 -5.90 -16.50 -1.05
CA ALA A 215 -4.62 -16.65 -0.36
C ALA A 215 -4.40 -18.10 0.13
N ALA A 216 -5.41 -18.75 0.72
CA ALA A 216 -5.35 -20.14 1.13
C ALA A 216 -5.09 -21.09 -0.04
N GLU A 217 -5.75 -20.87 -1.18
CA GLU A 217 -5.53 -21.66 -2.40
C GLU A 217 -4.13 -21.45 -2.99
N ALA A 218 -3.58 -20.24 -2.90
CA ALA A 218 -2.20 -19.96 -3.31
C ALA A 218 -1.20 -20.74 -2.42
N VAL A 219 -1.41 -20.75 -1.10
CA VAL A 219 -0.61 -21.56 -0.17
C VAL A 219 -0.70 -23.05 -0.52
N CYS A 220 -1.91 -23.57 -0.71
CA CYS A 220 -2.09 -24.98 -1.06
C CYS A 220 -1.35 -25.34 -2.36
N ARG A 221 -1.42 -24.50 -3.38
CA ARG A 221 -0.67 -24.70 -4.63
C ARG A 221 0.84 -24.65 -4.44
N HIS A 222 1.34 -23.65 -3.71
CA HIS A 222 2.77 -23.46 -3.48
C HIS A 222 3.41 -24.66 -2.79
N TYR A 223 2.75 -25.18 -1.75
CA TYR A 223 3.26 -26.30 -0.97
C TYR A 223 2.81 -27.67 -1.50
N SER A 224 2.06 -27.75 -2.61
CA SER A 224 1.39 -28.98 -3.08
C SER A 224 0.55 -29.64 -1.97
N PHE A 225 -0.03 -28.82 -1.08
CA PHE A 225 -0.82 -29.28 0.05
C PHE A 225 -2.25 -29.60 -0.40
N ALA A 226 -2.63 -30.87 -0.27
CA ALA A 226 -3.93 -31.38 -0.68
C ALA A 226 -4.71 -31.93 0.54
N PRO A 227 -5.45 -31.08 1.28
CA PRO A 227 -6.17 -31.52 2.47
C PRO A 227 -7.26 -32.53 2.08
N GLN A 228 -7.37 -33.64 2.84
CA GLN A 228 -8.38 -34.70 2.57
C GLN A 228 -9.82 -34.21 2.77
N ARG A 229 -10.02 -33.17 3.58
CA ARG A 229 -11.34 -32.60 3.88
C ARG A 229 -11.27 -31.07 3.89
N VAL A 230 -12.31 -30.46 3.34
CA VAL A 230 -12.45 -29.00 3.33
C VAL A 230 -13.82 -28.63 3.91
N ILE A 231 -13.86 -27.67 4.80
CA ILE A 231 -15.09 -27.06 5.32
C ILE A 231 -15.09 -25.58 4.93
N GLU A 232 -16.21 -25.12 4.38
CA GLU A 232 -16.40 -23.72 4.05
C GLU A 232 -17.05 -22.97 5.22
N ALA A 233 -16.40 -21.91 5.68
CA ALA A 233 -16.89 -21.01 6.73
C ALA A 233 -17.38 -19.67 6.16
N PRO A 234 -18.44 -19.07 6.70
CA PRO A 234 -18.98 -17.82 6.19
C PRO A 234 -18.10 -16.59 6.51
N SER A 235 -17.24 -16.67 7.51
CA SER A 235 -16.36 -15.58 7.97
C SER A 235 -15.10 -16.11 8.65
N LEU A 236 -14.08 -15.25 8.77
CA LEU A 236 -12.85 -15.56 9.51
C LEU A 236 -13.13 -15.86 11.00
N ALA A 237 -14.08 -15.14 11.61
CA ALA A 237 -14.49 -15.40 13.00
C ALA A 237 -15.08 -16.80 13.16
N SER A 238 -15.93 -17.23 12.22
CA SER A 238 -16.47 -18.60 12.21
C SER A 238 -15.38 -19.65 11.97
N ALA A 239 -14.46 -19.38 11.04
CA ALA A 239 -13.32 -20.26 10.78
C ALA A 239 -12.45 -20.46 12.03
N LEU A 240 -12.05 -19.38 12.70
CA LEU A 240 -11.25 -19.46 13.94
C LEU A 240 -12.01 -20.16 15.08
N SER A 241 -13.33 -19.96 15.19
CA SER A 241 -14.14 -20.66 16.19
C SER A 241 -14.19 -22.17 15.94
N LEU A 242 -14.31 -22.59 14.68
CA LEU A 242 -14.23 -23.99 14.30
C LEU A 242 -12.84 -24.60 14.58
N VAL A 243 -11.77 -23.86 14.24
CA VAL A 243 -10.40 -24.25 14.60
C VAL A 243 -10.26 -24.42 16.10
N GLY A 244 -10.68 -23.42 16.89
CA GLY A 244 -10.60 -23.46 18.35
C GLY A 244 -11.38 -24.60 18.99
N SER A 245 -12.43 -25.10 18.33
CA SER A 245 -13.18 -26.32 18.73
C SER A 245 -12.52 -27.62 18.27
N GLY A 246 -11.33 -27.57 17.68
CA GLY A 246 -10.60 -28.77 17.21
C GLY A 246 -11.16 -29.38 15.93
N ARG A 247 -11.89 -28.61 15.11
CA ARG A 247 -12.52 -29.11 13.88
C ARG A 247 -11.65 -29.01 12.64
N GLY A 248 -10.42 -28.53 12.77
CA GLY A 248 -9.46 -28.43 11.68
C GLY A 248 -8.45 -27.31 11.85
N ILE A 249 -7.89 -26.89 10.74
CA ILE A 249 -6.86 -25.86 10.60
C ILE A 249 -7.34 -24.78 9.63
N THR A 250 -6.76 -23.58 9.70
CA THR A 250 -7.05 -22.50 8.73
C THR A 250 -5.84 -21.65 8.46
N PHE A 251 -5.77 -21.06 7.26
CA PHE A 251 -4.80 -20.00 6.95
C PHE A 251 -5.38 -18.66 7.31
N ILE A 252 -4.57 -17.81 7.96
CA ILE A 252 -4.99 -16.51 8.47
C ILE A 252 -3.78 -15.57 8.57
N CYS A 253 -4.02 -14.26 8.71
CA CYS A 253 -2.96 -13.29 8.98
C CYS A 253 -2.92 -12.89 10.45
N PRO A 254 -1.74 -12.54 11.01
CA PRO A 254 -1.60 -12.06 12.37
C PRO A 254 -2.50 -10.88 12.73
N SER A 255 -2.72 -9.94 11.79
CA SER A 255 -3.64 -8.80 11.99
C SER A 255 -5.05 -9.26 12.35
N TYR A 256 -5.57 -10.26 11.63
CA TYR A 256 -6.92 -10.79 11.86
C TYR A 256 -7.02 -11.57 13.15
N VAL A 257 -5.97 -12.34 13.52
CA VAL A 257 -5.93 -13.02 14.83
C VAL A 257 -6.01 -12.00 15.97
N ARG A 258 -5.26 -10.90 15.87
CA ARG A 258 -5.28 -9.82 16.89
C ARG A 258 -6.65 -9.14 16.98
N CYS A 259 -7.32 -8.91 15.84
CA CYS A 259 -8.66 -8.32 15.82
C CYS A 259 -9.73 -9.23 16.40
N LEU A 260 -9.70 -10.51 16.02
CA LEU A 260 -10.73 -11.47 16.39
C LEU A 260 -10.54 -12.03 17.80
N ALA A 261 -9.31 -11.95 18.34
CA ALA A 261 -8.93 -12.35 19.70
C ALA A 261 -9.61 -13.68 20.11
N PRO A 262 -9.26 -14.82 19.48
CA PRO A 262 -9.94 -16.09 19.69
C PRO A 262 -9.92 -16.49 21.17
N ARG A 263 -11.07 -16.89 21.71
CA ARG A 263 -11.23 -17.23 23.13
C ARG A 263 -10.52 -18.54 23.50
N THR A 264 -10.38 -19.44 22.54
CA THR A 264 -9.75 -20.74 22.71
C THR A 264 -8.27 -20.62 22.34
N PRO A 265 -7.35 -21.21 23.11
CA PRO A 265 -5.93 -21.23 22.76
C PRO A 265 -5.69 -21.87 21.40
N LEU A 266 -4.99 -21.13 20.53
CA LEU A 266 -4.54 -21.59 19.23
C LEU A 266 -3.03 -21.66 19.19
N ILE A 267 -2.50 -22.49 18.31
CA ILE A 267 -1.10 -22.48 17.90
C ILE A 267 -0.98 -21.95 16.50
N TYR A 268 0.14 -21.29 16.23
CA TYR A 268 0.38 -20.62 14.97
C TYR A 268 1.68 -21.10 14.35
N PHE A 269 1.65 -21.35 13.06
CA PHE A 269 2.81 -21.79 12.30
C PHE A 269 3.13 -20.82 11.18
N SER A 270 4.42 -20.54 11.01
CA SER A 270 4.91 -19.75 9.89
C SER A 270 4.98 -20.58 8.62
N LEU A 271 4.69 -19.92 7.52
CA LEU A 271 4.86 -20.44 6.18
C LEU A 271 5.98 -19.65 5.51
N THR A 272 6.99 -20.31 4.98
CA THR A 272 8.10 -19.68 4.26
C THR A 272 7.75 -19.56 2.78
N GLU A 273 8.26 -18.47 2.13
CA GLU A 273 8.22 -18.31 0.67
C GLU A 273 6.82 -18.22 0.02
N VAL A 274 5.80 -17.84 0.75
CA VAL A 274 4.50 -17.50 0.14
C VAL A 274 4.52 -16.02 -0.27
N GLU A 275 4.05 -15.74 -1.50
CA GLU A 275 3.95 -14.37 -2.01
C GLU A 275 3.23 -13.41 -1.05
N ASP A 276 3.56 -12.11 -1.13
CA ASP A 276 3.01 -11.01 -0.34
C ASP A 276 1.53 -10.70 -0.70
N ILE A 277 0.67 -11.73 -0.68
CA ILE A 277 -0.74 -11.65 -1.13
C ILE A 277 -1.61 -10.92 -0.10
N THR A 278 -1.16 -10.88 1.15
CA THR A 278 -1.94 -10.37 2.29
C THR A 278 -1.38 -9.11 2.90
N ASP A 279 -0.32 -8.54 2.33
CA ASP A 279 0.28 -7.30 2.77
C ASP A 279 -0.76 -6.17 2.81
N ILE A 280 -0.70 -5.35 3.85
CA ILE A 280 -1.60 -4.21 4.00
C ILE A 280 -1.08 -3.04 3.17
N LEU A 281 -1.93 -2.55 2.29
CA LEU A 281 -1.63 -1.51 1.32
C LEU A 281 -2.49 -0.27 1.57
N ILE A 282 -1.96 0.91 1.22
CA ILE A 282 -2.76 2.09 0.89
C ILE A 282 -2.84 2.17 -0.63
N VAL A 283 -4.06 2.29 -1.15
CA VAL A 283 -4.34 2.43 -2.58
C VAL A 283 -4.99 3.79 -2.82
N SER A 284 -4.53 4.50 -3.84
CA SER A 284 -5.11 5.77 -4.28
C SER A 284 -5.08 5.87 -5.81
N ARG A 285 -5.78 6.85 -6.39
CA ARG A 285 -5.62 7.16 -7.81
C ARG A 285 -4.25 7.77 -8.08
N LYS A 286 -3.66 7.47 -9.23
CA LYS A 286 -2.39 8.08 -9.69
C LYS A 286 -2.53 9.58 -9.93
N ASP A 287 -3.69 10.03 -10.39
CA ASP A 287 -4.02 11.43 -10.67
C ASP A 287 -4.68 12.15 -9.48
N ALA A 288 -4.67 11.53 -8.29
CA ALA A 288 -5.27 12.12 -7.11
C ALA A 288 -4.61 13.47 -6.76
N VAL A 289 -5.45 14.47 -6.56
CA VAL A 289 -5.01 15.85 -6.27
C VAL A 289 -5.12 16.22 -4.79
N ASN A 290 -5.76 15.37 -3.96
CA ASN A 290 -5.94 15.64 -2.53
C ASN A 290 -4.61 15.48 -1.77
N PRO A 291 -4.00 16.56 -1.25
CA PRO A 291 -2.69 16.50 -0.58
C PRO A 291 -2.74 15.72 0.74
N LEU A 292 -3.94 15.53 1.31
CA LEU A 292 -4.13 14.76 2.54
C LEU A 292 -3.81 13.28 2.37
N ILE A 293 -3.84 12.74 1.16
CA ILE A 293 -3.46 11.35 0.88
C ILE A 293 -2.02 11.09 1.29
N ASN A 294 -1.08 11.94 0.85
CA ASN A 294 0.34 11.81 1.19
C ASN A 294 0.62 12.07 2.68
N LYS A 295 -0.08 13.04 3.27
CA LYS A 295 -0.01 13.32 4.71
C LYS A 295 -0.49 12.12 5.53
N PHE A 296 -1.62 11.52 5.13
CA PHE A 296 -2.16 10.31 5.75
C PHE A 296 -1.21 9.11 5.60
N TYR A 297 -0.68 8.87 4.41
CA TYR A 297 0.29 7.81 4.16
C TYR A 297 1.52 7.96 5.07
N THR A 298 2.10 9.16 5.14
CA THR A 298 3.28 9.43 5.99
C THR A 298 2.99 9.16 7.47
N CYS A 299 1.83 9.61 7.96
CA CYS A 299 1.38 9.37 9.32
C CYS A 299 1.17 7.86 9.57
N ALA A 300 0.52 7.16 8.64
CA ALA A 300 0.23 5.74 8.71
C ALA A 300 1.52 4.88 8.74
N ALA A 301 2.47 5.17 7.86
CA ALA A 301 3.75 4.49 7.82
C ALA A 301 4.51 4.61 9.17
N ARG A 302 4.55 5.80 9.76
CA ARG A 302 5.17 6.03 11.08
C ARG A 302 4.45 5.29 12.20
N SER A 303 3.10 5.31 12.18
CA SER A 303 2.28 4.70 13.24
C SER A 303 2.36 3.18 13.27
N LEU A 304 2.64 2.55 12.14
CA LEU A 304 2.74 1.09 12.03
C LEU A 304 4.19 0.58 12.13
N SER A 305 5.19 1.35 11.70
CA SER A 305 6.61 0.97 11.83
C SER A 305 7.08 0.85 13.28
N ASN A 306 6.47 1.56 14.21
CA ASN A 306 6.87 1.57 15.64
C ASN A 306 6.25 0.46 16.50
N LYS A 307 5.52 -0.51 15.92
CA LYS A 307 4.74 -1.52 16.67
C LYS A 307 4.75 -2.93 16.07
N VAL A 308 5.76 -3.24 15.22
CA VAL A 308 5.97 -4.62 14.72
C VAL A 308 7.06 -5.32 15.52
#